data_f5f81658cb31249c76ffb59c383a13e9
#
_entry.id   f5f81658cb31249c76ffb59c383a13e9
#
_cell.length_a   1.000
_cell.length_b   1.000
_cell.length_c   1.000
_cell.angle_alpha   90.00
_cell.angle_beta   90.00
_cell.angle_gamma   90.00
#
_symmetry.space_group_name_H-M   'P 1'
#
loop_
_entity.id
_entity.type
_entity.pdbx_description
1 polymer ?
#
loop_
_entity_poly.entity_id
_entity_poly.type
_entity_poly.pdbx_seq_one_letter_code
_entity_poly.pdbx_strand_id
1 'polypeptide(L)'
;MVERPRDEAGRALNPRPRDRFGRPLPRGSVGVPRIPDDLDLPPQQTLTFAQQLLDDGLAFNAHEVLESAWKNGPFAERMLWQGLAQYAVGLTHIQRGNKKGARTLLTRAVTRLDRYAGDDDALPYGIDRSGLVARAEALLNALDADTPISPDELKPRLTEPAGPDLP
;
A
#
# COMPACT_ATOMS: atom_id res chain seq x y z
N MET A 1 10.88 -25.09 -22.39
CA MET A 1 10.88 -23.69 -21.93
C MET A 1 9.46 -23.14 -22.10
N VAL A 2 8.79 -22.81 -21.01
CA VAL A 2 7.43 -22.26 -21.09
C VAL A 2 7.54 -20.80 -21.45
N GLU A 3 6.99 -20.42 -22.59
CA GLU A 3 6.96 -19.03 -23.05
C GLU A 3 6.10 -18.20 -22.09
N ARG A 4 6.65 -17.06 -21.61
CA ARG A 4 5.88 -16.16 -20.74
C ARG A 4 4.82 -15.45 -21.57
N PRO A 5 3.54 -15.49 -21.16
CA PRO A 5 2.51 -14.71 -21.84
C PRO A 5 2.87 -13.22 -21.81
N ARG A 6 2.58 -12.53 -22.91
CA ARG A 6 2.86 -11.10 -23.07
C ARG A 6 1.58 -10.37 -23.44
N ASP A 7 1.52 -9.08 -23.08
CA ASP A 7 0.43 -8.21 -23.52
C ASP A 7 0.62 -7.79 -24.98
N GLU A 8 -0.34 -7.02 -25.50
CA GLU A 8 -0.29 -6.55 -26.89
C GLU A 8 0.93 -5.65 -27.18
N ALA A 9 1.50 -5.04 -26.14
CA ALA A 9 2.71 -4.22 -26.24
C ALA A 9 4.00 -5.03 -26.05
N GLY A 10 3.90 -6.36 -25.96
CA GLY A 10 5.05 -7.27 -25.81
C GLY A 10 5.62 -7.35 -24.39
N ARG A 11 4.98 -6.73 -23.39
CA ARG A 11 5.43 -6.77 -22.01
C ARG A 11 5.05 -8.08 -21.35
N ALA A 12 5.94 -8.64 -20.54
CA ALA A 12 5.69 -9.90 -19.84
C ALA A 12 4.52 -9.73 -18.84
N LEU A 13 3.52 -10.61 -18.99
CA LEU A 13 2.45 -10.73 -18.00
C LEU A 13 2.89 -11.71 -16.92
N ASN A 14 2.48 -11.44 -15.68
CA ASN A 14 2.69 -12.39 -14.59
C ASN A 14 1.34 -13.02 -14.20
N PRO A 15 0.93 -14.11 -14.89
CA PRO A 15 -0.38 -14.72 -14.66
C PRO A 15 -0.43 -15.64 -13.45
N ARG A 16 0.69 -15.76 -12.71
CA ARG A 16 0.73 -16.64 -11.55
C ARG A 16 -0.15 -16.08 -10.43
N PRO A 17 -0.99 -16.92 -9.80
CA PRO A 17 -1.71 -16.51 -8.62
C PRO A 17 -0.74 -16.16 -7.49
N ARG A 18 -1.18 -15.31 -6.58
CA ARG A 18 -0.39 -14.89 -5.44
C ARG A 18 -1.12 -15.19 -4.14
N ASP A 19 -0.36 -15.47 -3.09
CA ASP A 19 -0.92 -15.64 -1.75
C ASP A 19 -1.28 -14.28 -1.12
N ARG A 20 -1.72 -14.30 0.14
CA ARG A 20 -2.12 -13.11 0.87
C ARG A 20 -1.02 -12.07 1.02
N PHE A 21 0.24 -12.51 0.98
CA PHE A 21 1.41 -11.65 1.14
C PHE A 21 2.06 -11.31 -0.21
N GLY A 22 1.36 -11.58 -1.31
CA GLY A 22 1.82 -11.27 -2.66
C GLY A 22 2.89 -12.22 -3.18
N ARG A 23 3.14 -13.34 -2.53
CA ARG A 23 4.12 -14.33 -2.99
C ARG A 23 3.53 -15.13 -4.16
N PRO A 24 4.29 -15.34 -5.25
CA PRO A 24 3.80 -16.17 -6.35
C PRO A 24 3.51 -17.60 -5.91
N LEU A 25 2.36 -18.11 -6.32
CA LEU A 25 1.97 -19.50 -6.12
C LEU A 25 2.19 -20.30 -7.40
N PRO A 26 2.27 -21.65 -7.31
CA PRO A 26 2.33 -22.48 -8.49
C PRO A 26 1.13 -22.25 -9.41
N ARG A 27 1.33 -22.39 -10.71
CA ARG A 27 0.24 -22.27 -11.69
C ARG A 27 -0.85 -23.28 -11.36
N GLY A 28 -2.12 -22.83 -11.48
CA GLY A 28 -3.29 -23.65 -11.14
C GLY A 28 -3.69 -23.57 -9.68
N SER A 29 -2.90 -22.92 -8.81
CA SER A 29 -3.28 -22.67 -7.42
C SER A 29 -4.39 -21.63 -7.34
N VAL A 30 -5.20 -21.72 -6.27
CA VAL A 30 -6.18 -20.67 -5.95
C VAL A 30 -5.46 -19.62 -5.12
N GLY A 31 -5.35 -18.41 -5.67
CA GLY A 31 -4.74 -17.27 -4.99
C GLY A 31 -5.78 -16.25 -4.56
N VAL A 32 -5.30 -15.14 -4.00
CA VAL A 32 -6.14 -13.98 -3.69
C VAL A 32 -6.59 -13.33 -5.00
N PRO A 33 -7.85 -12.86 -5.13
CA PRO A 33 -8.30 -12.16 -6.33
C PRO A 33 -7.38 -10.99 -6.68
N ARG A 34 -7.03 -10.89 -7.97
CA ARG A 34 -6.11 -9.86 -8.45
C ARG A 34 -6.82 -8.51 -8.59
N ILE A 35 -6.05 -7.45 -8.36
CA ILE A 35 -6.49 -6.09 -8.67
C ILE A 35 -6.23 -5.85 -10.17
N PRO A 36 -7.24 -5.39 -10.95
CA PRO A 36 -7.04 -5.08 -12.37
C PRO A 36 -5.98 -3.99 -12.58
N ASP A 37 -5.12 -4.17 -13.59
CA ASP A 37 -4.07 -3.19 -13.91
C ASP A 37 -4.61 -1.85 -14.40
N ASP A 38 -5.81 -1.85 -14.96
CA ASP A 38 -6.50 -0.68 -15.50
C ASP A 38 -7.48 -0.03 -14.49
N LEU A 39 -7.39 -0.40 -13.22
CA LEU A 39 -8.25 0.16 -12.18
C LEU A 39 -8.07 1.69 -12.12
N ASP A 40 -9.17 2.41 -12.30
CA ASP A 40 -9.21 3.87 -12.24
C ASP A 40 -10.44 4.30 -11.42
N LEU A 41 -10.22 4.51 -10.14
CA LEU A 41 -11.26 4.90 -9.20
C LEU A 41 -11.09 6.35 -8.77
N PRO A 42 -12.20 7.04 -8.41
CA PRO A 42 -12.09 8.33 -7.73
C PRO A 42 -11.27 8.19 -6.43
N PRO A 43 -10.57 9.26 -6.00
CA PRO A 43 -9.68 9.18 -4.83
C PRO A 43 -10.30 8.59 -3.57
N GLN A 44 -11.53 8.99 -3.23
CA GLN A 44 -12.20 8.48 -2.03
C GLN A 44 -12.50 6.98 -2.14
N GLN A 45 -12.88 6.51 -3.31
CA GLN A 45 -13.11 5.09 -3.55
C GLN A 45 -11.82 4.29 -3.52
N THR A 46 -10.73 4.85 -4.05
CA THR A 46 -9.39 4.25 -3.95
C THR A 46 -9.00 4.04 -2.48
N LEU A 47 -9.16 5.08 -1.66
CA LEU A 47 -8.83 5.00 -0.23
C LEU A 47 -9.71 4.01 0.52
N THR A 48 -11.01 4.00 0.24
CA THR A 48 -11.94 3.04 0.85
C THR A 48 -11.57 1.60 0.49
N PHE A 49 -11.27 1.35 -0.78
CA PHE A 49 -10.91 0.01 -1.24
C PHE A 49 -9.57 -0.44 -0.63
N ALA A 50 -8.56 0.42 -0.67
CA ALA A 50 -7.27 0.11 -0.06
C ALA A 50 -7.41 -0.14 1.45
N GLN A 51 -8.25 0.63 2.15
CA GLN A 51 -8.51 0.44 3.58
C GLN A 51 -9.14 -0.92 3.87
N GLN A 52 -10.13 -1.33 3.08
CA GLN A 52 -10.76 -2.65 3.24
C GLN A 52 -9.73 -3.77 3.10
N LEU A 53 -8.84 -3.65 2.11
CA LEU A 53 -7.78 -4.64 1.90
C LEU A 53 -6.79 -4.66 3.06
N LEU A 54 -6.39 -3.50 3.59
CA LEU A 54 -5.54 -3.42 4.78
C LEU A 54 -6.23 -4.06 5.99
N ASP A 55 -7.51 -3.77 6.21
CA ASP A 55 -8.27 -4.33 7.32
C ASP A 55 -8.37 -5.87 7.23
N ASP A 56 -8.38 -6.40 6.02
CA ASP A 56 -8.39 -7.84 5.75
C ASP A 56 -6.99 -8.47 5.83
N GLY A 57 -5.95 -7.70 6.12
CA GLY A 57 -4.57 -8.18 6.18
C GLY A 57 -3.92 -8.35 4.80
N LEU A 58 -4.50 -7.75 3.77
CA LEU A 58 -4.07 -7.85 2.38
C LEU A 58 -3.28 -6.62 1.93
N ALA A 59 -2.17 -6.33 2.62
CA ALA A 59 -1.34 -5.14 2.34
C ALA A 59 -0.78 -5.15 0.92
N PHE A 60 -0.41 -6.30 0.38
CA PHE A 60 0.08 -6.39 -1.00
C PHE A 60 -1.00 -5.95 -2.00
N ASN A 61 -2.23 -6.40 -1.82
CA ASN A 61 -3.35 -6.02 -2.69
C ASN A 61 -3.71 -4.54 -2.51
N ALA A 62 -3.63 -4.01 -1.29
CA ALA A 62 -3.79 -2.59 -1.04
C ALA A 62 -2.75 -1.76 -1.82
N HIS A 63 -1.50 -2.21 -1.84
CA HIS A 63 -0.45 -1.57 -2.63
C HIS A 63 -0.81 -1.52 -4.12
N GLU A 64 -1.38 -2.59 -4.68
CA GLU A 64 -1.79 -2.64 -6.08
C GLU A 64 -2.85 -1.59 -6.41
N VAL A 65 -3.83 -1.41 -5.52
CA VAL A 65 -4.86 -0.38 -5.66
C VAL A 65 -4.25 1.01 -5.63
N LEU A 66 -3.35 1.28 -4.69
CA LEU A 66 -2.67 2.56 -4.56
C LEU A 66 -1.71 2.83 -5.73
N GLU A 67 -1.05 1.79 -6.23
CA GLU A 67 -0.20 1.87 -7.41
C GLU A 67 -1.00 2.26 -8.65
N SER A 68 -2.20 1.71 -8.83
CA SER A 68 -3.09 2.10 -9.92
C SER A 68 -3.47 3.57 -9.85
N ALA A 69 -3.64 4.11 -8.64
CA ALA A 69 -3.96 5.52 -8.45
C ALA A 69 -2.83 6.44 -8.92
N TRP A 70 -1.56 6.09 -8.65
CA TRP A 70 -0.46 6.95 -9.12
C TRP A 70 -0.16 6.76 -10.61
N LYS A 71 -0.43 5.60 -11.17
CA LYS A 71 -0.24 5.34 -12.62
C LYS A 71 -1.33 5.99 -13.48
N ASN A 72 -2.57 5.94 -13.04
CA ASN A 72 -3.74 6.33 -13.82
C ASN A 72 -4.36 7.67 -13.39
N GLY A 73 -3.96 8.20 -12.25
CA GLY A 73 -4.47 9.44 -11.69
C GLY A 73 -3.72 10.70 -12.16
N PRO A 74 -4.09 11.86 -11.61
CA PRO A 74 -3.45 13.13 -11.96
C PRO A 74 -1.94 13.13 -11.68
N PHE A 75 -1.16 13.65 -12.60
CA PHE A 75 0.30 13.73 -12.47
C PHE A 75 0.72 14.47 -11.19
N ALA A 76 0.00 15.54 -10.84
CA ALA A 76 0.31 16.35 -9.65
C ALA A 76 0.21 15.55 -8.34
N GLU A 77 -0.52 14.44 -8.32
CA GLU A 77 -0.73 13.62 -7.14
C GLU A 77 0.15 12.37 -7.10
N ARG A 78 1.01 12.17 -8.07
CA ARG A 78 1.83 10.94 -8.16
C ARG A 78 2.63 10.65 -6.89
N MET A 79 3.25 11.67 -6.32
CA MET A 79 4.09 11.50 -5.12
C MET A 79 3.27 11.05 -3.92
N LEU A 80 2.04 11.55 -3.80
CA LEU A 80 1.12 11.14 -2.74
C LEU A 80 0.77 9.66 -2.84
N TRP A 81 0.24 9.25 -3.99
CA TRP A 81 -0.19 7.86 -4.19
C TRP A 81 0.97 6.89 -4.18
N GLN A 82 2.13 7.29 -4.72
CA GLN A 82 3.35 6.50 -4.66
C GLN A 82 3.82 6.31 -3.22
N GLY A 83 3.75 7.36 -2.40
CA GLY A 83 4.07 7.28 -0.98
C GLY A 83 3.17 6.29 -0.25
N LEU A 84 1.86 6.35 -0.48
CA LEU A 84 0.92 5.40 0.12
C LEU A 84 1.15 3.97 -0.37
N ALA A 85 1.44 3.78 -1.66
CA ALA A 85 1.76 2.46 -2.21
C ALA A 85 3.03 1.89 -1.57
N GLN A 86 4.07 2.70 -1.41
CA GLN A 86 5.31 2.29 -0.73
C GLN A 86 5.06 1.92 0.73
N TYR A 87 4.17 2.64 1.40
CA TYR A 87 3.76 2.31 2.76
C TYR A 87 3.20 0.88 2.83
N ALA A 88 2.26 0.57 1.94
CA ALA A 88 1.65 -0.76 1.87
C ALA A 88 2.69 -1.84 1.54
N VAL A 89 3.66 -1.56 0.67
CA VAL A 89 4.78 -2.49 0.39
C VAL A 89 5.63 -2.70 1.65
N GLY A 90 5.87 -1.66 2.43
CA GLY A 90 6.57 -1.79 3.71
C GLY A 90 5.86 -2.74 4.66
N LEU A 91 4.53 -2.61 4.79
CA LEU A 91 3.72 -3.54 5.58
C LEU A 91 3.81 -4.97 5.05
N THR A 92 3.80 -5.14 3.74
CA THR A 92 3.95 -6.44 3.09
C THR A 92 5.29 -7.08 3.43
N HIS A 93 6.37 -6.30 3.44
CA HIS A 93 7.69 -6.80 3.83
C HIS A 93 7.71 -7.28 5.30
N ILE A 94 7.01 -6.60 6.19
CA ILE A 94 6.87 -7.07 7.58
C ILE A 94 6.17 -8.42 7.59
N GLN A 95 5.08 -8.58 6.85
CA GLN A 95 4.35 -9.85 6.76
C GLN A 95 5.23 -10.98 6.23
N ARG A 96 6.17 -10.67 5.35
CA ARG A 96 7.13 -11.64 4.79
C ARG A 96 8.36 -11.90 5.65
N GLY A 97 8.50 -11.18 6.75
CA GLY A 97 9.70 -11.26 7.59
C GLY A 97 10.93 -10.57 7.01
N ASN A 98 10.75 -9.66 6.05
CA ASN A 98 11.83 -8.91 5.42
C ASN A 98 12.02 -7.56 6.10
N LYS A 99 12.78 -7.51 7.20
CA LYS A 99 13.05 -6.29 7.96
C LYS A 99 13.69 -5.19 7.13
N LYS A 100 14.70 -5.54 6.34
CA LYS A 100 15.44 -4.56 5.53
C LYS A 100 14.54 -3.88 4.52
N GLY A 101 13.73 -4.65 3.80
CA GLY A 101 12.76 -4.11 2.85
C GLY A 101 11.72 -3.24 3.54
N ALA A 102 11.20 -3.70 4.67
CA ALA A 102 10.22 -2.95 5.45
C ALA A 102 10.75 -1.58 5.87
N ARG A 103 11.97 -1.52 6.43
CA ARG A 103 12.61 -0.28 6.84
C ARG A 103 12.79 0.68 5.69
N THR A 104 13.30 0.18 4.56
CA THR A 104 13.53 1.00 3.37
C THR A 104 12.24 1.61 2.87
N LEU A 105 11.19 0.80 2.73
CA LEU A 105 9.93 1.26 2.14
C LEU A 105 9.14 2.16 3.08
N LEU A 106 9.07 1.85 4.38
CA LEU A 106 8.39 2.71 5.34
C LEU A 106 9.07 4.07 5.45
N THR A 107 10.40 4.10 5.48
CA THR A 107 11.16 5.36 5.52
C THR A 107 10.91 6.20 4.26
N ARG A 108 10.93 5.58 3.09
CA ARG A 108 10.63 6.28 1.83
C ARG A 108 9.20 6.82 1.80
N ALA A 109 8.24 6.02 2.28
CA ALA A 109 6.85 6.43 2.32
C ALA A 109 6.66 7.68 3.18
N VAL A 110 7.21 7.68 4.40
CA VAL A 110 7.14 8.84 5.29
C VAL A 110 7.77 10.08 4.63
N THR A 111 8.95 9.93 4.04
CA THR A 111 9.64 11.04 3.37
C THR A 111 8.79 11.62 2.24
N ARG A 112 8.16 10.77 1.42
CA ARG A 112 7.31 11.23 0.32
C ARG A 112 6.06 11.94 0.81
N LEU A 113 5.41 11.40 1.83
CA LEU A 113 4.21 12.01 2.39
C LEU A 113 4.52 13.37 3.02
N ASP A 114 5.64 13.48 3.74
CA ASP A 114 6.09 14.74 4.32
C ASP A 114 6.41 15.79 3.26
N ARG A 115 7.10 15.40 2.20
CA ARG A 115 7.42 16.31 1.09
C ARG A 115 6.18 16.77 0.35
N TYR A 116 5.22 15.87 0.12
CA TYR A 116 3.99 16.23 -0.56
C TYR A 116 3.14 17.18 0.27
N ALA A 117 3.05 16.97 1.59
CA ALA A 117 2.32 17.86 2.49
C ALA A 117 2.93 19.26 2.55
N GLY A 118 4.26 19.36 2.46
CA GLY A 118 4.96 20.66 2.54
C GLY A 118 4.66 21.41 3.82
N ASP A 119 4.53 22.73 3.70
CA ASP A 119 4.30 23.60 4.85
C ASP A 119 2.88 23.52 5.42
N ASP A 120 1.92 23.01 4.63
CA ASP A 120 0.52 22.90 5.06
C ASP A 120 0.30 21.80 6.08
N ASP A 121 1.24 20.87 6.20
CA ASP A 121 1.22 19.75 7.15
C ASP A 121 -0.03 18.86 7.03
N ALA A 122 -0.77 18.99 5.94
CA ALA A 122 -2.01 18.27 5.66
C ALA A 122 -1.95 17.63 4.29
N LEU A 123 -2.56 16.44 4.18
CA LEU A 123 -2.71 15.73 2.90
C LEU A 123 -4.16 15.88 2.40
N PRO A 124 -4.37 15.81 1.07
CA PRO A 124 -5.71 15.89 0.52
C PRO A 124 -6.55 14.66 0.87
N TYR A 125 -7.85 14.72 0.60
CA TYR A 125 -8.81 13.62 0.74
C TYR A 125 -8.96 13.09 2.17
N GLY A 126 -8.61 13.89 3.19
CA GLY A 126 -8.67 13.46 4.58
C GLY A 126 -7.64 12.40 4.96
N ILE A 127 -6.59 12.23 4.16
CA ILE A 127 -5.52 11.28 4.48
C ILE A 127 -4.82 11.70 5.77
N ASP A 128 -4.71 10.76 6.71
CA ASP A 128 -4.18 11.00 8.05
C ASP A 128 -2.65 10.92 8.07
N ARG A 129 -1.99 11.99 7.64
CA ARG A 129 -0.53 12.04 7.59
C ARG A 129 0.10 11.77 8.96
N SER A 130 -0.32 12.47 9.99
CA SER A 130 0.28 12.33 11.33
C SER A 130 0.09 10.92 11.90
N GLY A 131 -1.09 10.33 11.70
CA GLY A 131 -1.35 8.95 12.12
C GLY A 131 -0.52 7.93 11.37
N LEU A 132 -0.37 8.10 10.05
CA LEU A 132 0.44 7.22 9.23
C LEU A 132 1.93 7.31 9.60
N VAL A 133 2.43 8.52 9.82
CA VAL A 133 3.83 8.73 10.25
C VAL A 133 4.07 8.12 11.62
N ALA A 134 3.19 8.35 12.58
CA ALA A 134 3.31 7.78 13.93
C ALA A 134 3.31 6.25 13.90
N ARG A 135 2.45 5.65 13.10
CA ARG A 135 2.40 4.19 12.94
C ARG A 135 3.69 3.66 12.30
N ALA A 136 4.18 4.32 11.26
CA ALA A 136 5.42 3.91 10.61
C ALA A 136 6.61 3.99 11.58
N GLU A 137 6.70 5.05 12.38
CA GLU A 137 7.76 5.19 13.39
C GLU A 137 7.68 4.08 14.46
N ALA A 138 6.47 3.76 14.92
CA ALA A 138 6.27 2.67 15.87
C ALA A 138 6.70 1.31 15.29
N LEU A 139 6.39 1.05 14.02
CA LEU A 139 6.80 -0.17 13.33
C LEU A 139 8.32 -0.21 13.14
N LEU A 140 8.94 0.90 12.75
CA LEU A 140 10.39 0.99 12.60
C LEU A 140 11.10 0.73 13.94
N ASN A 141 10.60 1.30 15.04
CA ASN A 141 11.15 1.05 16.37
C ASN A 141 11.01 -0.42 16.77
N ALA A 142 9.87 -1.04 16.49
CA ALA A 142 9.66 -2.46 16.78
C ALA A 142 10.62 -3.34 15.98
N LEU A 143 10.85 -3.02 14.71
CA LEU A 143 11.82 -3.73 13.86
C LEU A 143 13.24 -3.60 14.41
N ASP A 144 13.63 -2.41 14.87
CA ASP A 144 14.95 -2.16 15.43
C ASP A 144 15.18 -2.90 16.74
N ALA A 145 14.14 -3.02 17.57
CA ALA A 145 14.21 -3.68 18.87
C ALA A 145 13.89 -5.18 18.80
N ASP A 146 13.64 -5.73 17.62
CA ASP A 146 13.17 -7.11 17.45
C ASP A 146 11.90 -7.44 18.26
N THR A 147 11.08 -6.41 18.49
CA THR A 147 9.80 -6.58 19.18
C THR A 147 8.78 -7.22 18.22
N PRO A 148 8.02 -8.23 18.65
CA PRO A 148 6.98 -8.82 17.81
C PRO A 148 5.94 -7.78 17.38
N ILE A 149 5.52 -7.86 16.12
CA ILE A 149 4.50 -6.99 15.53
C ILE A 149 3.26 -7.83 15.28
N SER A 150 2.13 -7.44 15.89
CA SER A 150 0.86 -8.15 15.69
C SER A 150 0.23 -7.80 14.33
N PRO A 151 -0.64 -8.69 13.78
CA PRO A 151 -1.37 -8.36 12.55
C PRO A 151 -2.18 -7.06 12.63
N ASP A 152 -2.74 -6.71 13.78
CA ASP A 152 -3.51 -5.48 13.94
C ASP A 152 -2.66 -4.23 13.80
N GLU A 153 -1.38 -4.28 14.17
CA GLU A 153 -0.46 -3.17 14.00
C GLU A 153 -0.16 -2.88 12.52
N LEU A 154 -0.48 -3.82 11.63
CA LEU A 154 -0.30 -3.68 10.18
C LEU A 154 -1.57 -3.20 9.46
N LYS A 155 -2.54 -2.67 10.20
CA LYS A 155 -3.82 -2.17 9.69
C LYS A 155 -3.97 -0.68 10.00
N PRO A 156 -3.10 0.19 9.45
CA PRO A 156 -3.20 1.62 9.71
C PRO A 156 -4.48 2.20 9.11
N ARG A 157 -4.95 3.31 9.67
CA ARG A 157 -6.01 4.12 9.07
C ARG A 157 -5.41 5.06 8.04
N LEU A 158 -5.89 4.98 6.80
CA LEU A 158 -5.42 5.86 5.72
C LEU A 158 -6.00 7.27 5.85
N THR A 159 -7.22 7.37 6.35
CA THR A 159 -7.91 8.66 6.50
C THR A 159 -8.24 8.92 7.96
N GLU A 160 -8.35 10.20 8.28
CA GLU A 160 -8.82 10.61 9.59
C GLU A 160 -10.27 10.15 9.80
N PRO A 161 -10.64 9.76 11.03
CA PRO A 161 -12.02 9.42 11.30
C PRO A 161 -12.90 10.65 11.00
N ALA A 162 -14.10 10.40 10.43
CA ALA A 162 -15.07 11.46 10.25
C ALA A 162 -15.32 12.14 11.59
N GLY A 163 -15.20 13.47 11.64
CA GLY A 163 -15.49 14.22 12.84
C GLY A 163 -16.93 13.96 13.31
N PRO A 164 -17.21 14.17 14.60
CA PRO A 164 -18.59 14.00 15.06
C PRO A 164 -19.51 14.89 14.24
N ASP A 165 -20.62 14.32 13.74
CA ASP A 165 -21.65 15.09 13.09
C ASP A 165 -22.13 16.16 14.10
N LEU A 166 -21.75 17.39 13.87
CA LEU A 166 -22.27 18.50 14.63
C LEU A 166 -23.72 18.72 14.20
N PRO A 167 -24.66 18.74 15.13
CA PRO A 167 -26.07 19.00 14.80
C PRO A 167 -26.28 20.40 14.23
#